data_5d6f1d92d4f0d5f22936bc70089e7173
#
_entry.id   5d6f1d92d4f0d5f22936bc70089e7173
#
_cell.length_a   1.000
_cell.length_b   1.000
_cell.length_c   1.000
_cell.angle_alpha   90.00
_cell.angle_beta   90.00
_cell.angle_gamma   90.00
#
_symmetry.space_group_name_H-M   'P 1'
#
loop_
_entity.id
_entity.type
_entity.pdbx_description
1 polymer ?
#
loop_
_entity_poly.entity_id
_entity_poly.type
_entity_poly.pdbx_seq_one_letter_code
_entity_poly.pdbx_strand_id
1 'polypeptide(L)'
;WSACLVTAFDKHENGAVTYDAWRCMGCRYCMVSCPFQIPAYEYENPLTPQIRKCTFCFERIAKEGGVPACVEICPPQCLIFGKRSQLLELAHNRIGNEPDRYVDHVYGEHEVGGTSWLYLSSVPFAEIGLPTLGTEAPPRLTETIQHGVFKNFVPPLALFAFLGGVMKLFRPEK
;
A
#
# COMPACT_ATOMS: atom_id res chain seq x y z
N TRP A 1 -1.48 -1.81 -0.10
CA TRP A 1 -2.74 -2.07 -0.79
C TRP A 1 -3.35 -3.43 -0.39
N SER A 2 -2.54 -4.47 -0.26
CA SER A 2 -2.95 -5.85 0.08
C SER A 2 -3.67 -6.00 1.43
N ALA A 3 -3.45 -5.07 2.35
CA ALA A 3 -4.14 -5.03 3.65
C ALA A 3 -5.66 -4.75 3.56
N CYS A 4 -6.16 -4.28 2.41
CA CYS A 4 -7.56 -3.89 2.29
C CYS A 4 -8.47 -5.12 2.13
N LEU A 5 -9.35 -5.37 3.11
CA LEU A 5 -10.29 -6.49 3.13
C LEU A 5 -11.30 -6.46 1.98
N VAL A 6 -11.69 -5.26 1.55
CA VAL A 6 -12.72 -5.02 0.53
C VAL A 6 -12.13 -4.58 -0.80
N THR A 7 -10.81 -4.75 -0.99
CA THR A 7 -10.11 -4.39 -2.22
C THR A 7 -10.41 -2.97 -2.74
N ALA A 8 -10.52 -2.00 -1.82
CA ALA A 8 -10.73 -0.60 -2.18
C ALA A 8 -9.47 0.09 -2.73
N PHE A 9 -8.32 -0.59 -2.73
CA PHE A 9 -7.08 -0.11 -3.31
C PHE A 9 -6.68 -0.99 -4.49
N ASP A 10 -6.48 -0.38 -5.65
CA ASP A 10 -6.01 -1.03 -6.87
C ASP A 10 -4.56 -0.61 -7.15
N LYS A 11 -3.65 -1.60 -7.28
CA LYS A 11 -2.26 -1.37 -7.66
C LYS A 11 -2.09 -1.57 -9.15
N HIS A 12 -1.66 -0.52 -9.83
CA HIS A 12 -1.47 -0.50 -11.29
C HIS A 12 -0.03 -0.91 -11.67
N GLU A 13 0.17 -1.30 -12.92
CA GLU A 13 1.47 -1.72 -13.46
C GLU A 13 2.55 -0.64 -13.37
N ASN A 14 2.16 0.63 -13.45
CA ASN A 14 3.05 1.78 -13.28
C ASN A 14 3.43 2.07 -11.81
N GLY A 15 3.03 1.20 -10.87
CA GLY A 15 3.30 1.34 -9.44
C GLY A 15 2.34 2.25 -8.68
N ALA A 16 1.42 2.94 -9.36
CA ALA A 16 0.40 3.74 -8.71
C ALA A 16 -0.58 2.86 -7.92
N VAL A 17 -1.02 3.35 -6.78
CA VAL A 17 -2.07 2.72 -5.98
C VAL A 17 -3.24 3.68 -5.90
N THR A 18 -4.33 3.40 -6.59
CA THR A 18 -5.55 4.21 -6.56
C THR A 18 -6.49 3.74 -5.46
N TYR A 19 -7.50 4.55 -5.13
CA TYR A 19 -8.46 4.30 -4.08
C TYR A 19 -9.88 4.49 -4.59
N ASP A 20 -10.73 3.49 -4.38
CA ASP A 20 -12.15 3.50 -4.67
C ASP A 20 -12.95 3.68 -3.37
N ALA A 21 -13.52 4.87 -3.19
CA ALA A 21 -14.30 5.21 -2.01
C ALA A 21 -15.59 4.39 -1.88
N TRP A 22 -16.17 3.92 -2.99
CA TRP A 22 -17.40 3.13 -2.99
C TRP A 22 -17.22 1.74 -2.38
N ARG A 23 -16.02 1.17 -2.51
CA ARG A 23 -15.70 -0.12 -1.91
C ARG A 23 -15.29 0.00 -0.45
N CYS A 24 -14.94 1.19 0.00
CA CYS A 24 -14.37 1.39 1.33
C CYS A 24 -15.44 1.32 2.42
N MET A 25 -15.27 0.39 3.36
CA MET A 25 -16.12 0.24 4.55
C MET A 25 -15.68 1.09 5.76
N GLY A 26 -14.59 1.87 5.63
CA GLY A 26 -14.11 2.73 6.72
C GLY A 26 -13.41 2.02 7.87
N CYS A 27 -12.94 0.78 7.72
CA CYS A 27 -12.32 0.00 8.81
C CYS A 27 -10.97 0.53 9.30
N ARG A 28 -10.33 1.47 8.60
CA ARG A 28 -9.04 2.12 8.92
C ARG A 28 -7.84 1.19 9.02
N TYR A 29 -7.99 -0.08 8.70
CA TYR A 29 -6.89 -1.05 8.79
C TYR A 29 -5.68 -0.66 7.91
N CYS A 30 -5.91 -0.02 6.77
CA CYS A 30 -4.85 0.51 5.90
C CYS A 30 -3.96 1.55 6.58
N MET A 31 -4.50 2.33 7.55
CA MET A 31 -3.72 3.29 8.33
C MET A 31 -2.84 2.58 9.36
N VAL A 32 -3.39 1.58 10.06
CA VAL A 32 -2.66 0.81 11.07
C VAL A 32 -1.56 -0.05 10.45
N SER A 33 -1.82 -0.62 9.28
CA SER A 33 -0.88 -1.51 8.60
C SER A 33 0.21 -0.78 7.81
N CYS A 34 0.08 0.55 7.61
CA CYS A 34 1.08 1.33 6.90
C CYS A 34 2.16 1.86 7.86
N PRO A 35 3.40 1.35 7.81
CA PRO A 35 4.46 1.80 8.70
C PRO A 35 4.90 3.25 8.42
N PHE A 36 4.56 3.77 7.23
CA PHE A 36 4.85 5.15 6.82
C PHE A 36 3.71 6.12 7.14
N GLN A 37 2.59 5.66 7.71
CA GLN A 37 1.41 6.48 8.05
C GLN A 37 0.86 7.31 6.88
N ILE A 38 1.00 6.81 5.65
CA ILE A 38 0.58 7.55 4.45
C ILE A 38 -0.94 7.68 4.30
N PRO A 39 -1.76 6.61 4.50
CA PRO A 39 -3.21 6.77 4.42
C PRO A 39 -3.72 7.62 5.59
N ALA A 40 -4.38 8.73 5.28
CA ALA A 40 -5.06 9.59 6.24
C ALA A 40 -6.58 9.43 6.12
N TYR A 41 -7.27 9.49 7.25
CA TYR A 41 -8.73 9.40 7.30
C TYR A 41 -9.35 10.79 7.46
N GLU A 42 -10.41 11.03 6.71
CA GLU A 42 -11.08 12.33 6.65
C GLU A 42 -12.08 12.45 7.82
N TYR A 43 -11.60 12.90 8.98
CA TYR A 43 -12.43 13.01 10.19
C TYR A 43 -13.42 14.16 10.16
N GLU A 44 -13.22 15.15 9.29
CA GLU A 44 -14.08 16.33 9.17
C GLU A 44 -15.42 16.03 8.48
N ASN A 45 -15.51 14.91 7.77
CA ASN A 45 -16.73 14.47 7.13
C ASN A 45 -17.36 13.31 7.91
N PRO A 46 -18.34 13.56 8.83
CA PRO A 46 -18.86 12.53 9.70
C PRO A 46 -19.75 11.50 9.00
N LEU A 47 -20.33 11.85 7.84
CA LEU A 47 -21.29 10.99 7.14
C LEU A 47 -20.63 10.06 6.13
N THR A 48 -19.65 10.56 5.39
CA THR A 48 -18.98 9.82 4.31
C THR A 48 -17.46 10.02 4.35
N PRO A 49 -16.80 9.68 5.46
CA PRO A 49 -15.37 9.90 5.58
C PRO A 49 -14.60 8.98 4.63
N GLN A 50 -13.58 9.53 3.98
CA GLN A 50 -12.76 8.83 3.00
C GLN A 50 -11.30 8.72 3.44
N ILE A 51 -10.59 7.77 2.85
CA ILE A 51 -9.14 7.69 2.97
C ILE A 51 -8.50 8.64 1.96
N ARG A 52 -7.58 9.47 2.43
CA ARG A 52 -6.77 10.35 1.58
C ARG A 52 -5.34 9.86 1.55
N LYS A 53 -4.76 9.79 0.38
CA LYS A 53 -3.36 9.45 0.14
C LYS A 53 -2.91 9.94 -1.24
N CYS A 54 -1.62 9.96 -1.47
CA CYS A 54 -1.05 10.23 -2.80
C CYS A 54 -1.60 9.24 -3.84
N THR A 55 -2.14 9.76 -4.94
CA THR A 55 -2.64 8.97 -6.09
C THR A 55 -1.56 8.67 -7.11
N PHE A 56 -0.32 9.15 -6.89
CA PHE A 56 0.78 9.07 -7.84
C PHE A 56 0.49 9.79 -9.16
N CYS A 57 -0.42 10.76 -9.13
CA CYS A 57 -0.93 11.46 -10.34
C CYS A 57 -1.36 10.47 -11.46
N PHE A 58 -2.00 9.35 -11.07
CA PHE A 58 -2.31 8.24 -11.97
C PHE A 58 -2.98 8.68 -13.26
N GLU A 59 -4.03 9.53 -13.17
CA GLU A 59 -4.75 9.98 -14.35
C GLU A 59 -3.86 10.80 -15.30
N ARG A 60 -3.04 11.68 -14.75
CA ARG A 60 -2.12 12.51 -15.52
C ARG A 60 -1.07 11.67 -16.22
N ILE A 61 -0.48 10.69 -15.52
CA ILE A 61 0.55 9.81 -16.09
C ILE A 61 -0.05 8.86 -17.13
N ALA A 62 -1.20 8.24 -16.82
CA ALA A 62 -1.81 7.23 -17.68
C ALA A 62 -2.45 7.82 -18.95
N LYS A 63 -3.07 9.00 -18.85
CA LYS A 63 -3.80 9.63 -19.97
C LYS A 63 -2.93 10.58 -20.78
N GLU A 64 -2.04 11.32 -20.14
CA GLU A 64 -1.30 12.44 -20.75
C GLU A 64 0.18 12.10 -20.97
N GLY A 65 0.68 10.97 -20.46
CA GLY A 65 2.09 10.61 -20.56
C GLY A 65 3.02 11.58 -19.80
N GLY A 66 2.45 12.37 -18.88
CA GLY A 66 3.14 13.40 -18.13
C GLY A 66 3.94 12.85 -16.93
N VAL A 67 4.54 13.76 -16.18
CA VAL A 67 5.22 13.47 -14.91
C VAL A 67 4.32 13.87 -13.73
N PRO A 68 4.54 13.32 -12.53
CA PRO A 68 3.82 13.75 -11.34
C PRO A 68 3.97 15.27 -11.09
N ALA A 69 2.90 15.94 -10.67
CA ALA A 69 2.90 17.38 -10.47
C ALA A 69 3.96 17.86 -9.46
N CYS A 70 4.24 17.07 -8.42
CA CYS A 70 5.29 17.38 -7.45
C CYS A 70 6.71 17.34 -8.04
N VAL A 71 6.93 16.51 -9.05
CA VAL A 71 8.20 16.44 -9.78
C VAL A 71 8.34 17.64 -10.72
N GLU A 72 7.27 17.95 -11.44
CA GLU A 72 7.25 19.08 -12.40
C GLU A 72 7.50 20.44 -11.73
N ILE A 73 6.88 20.66 -10.57
CA ILE A 73 6.99 21.93 -9.84
C ILE A 73 8.25 22.05 -8.97
N CYS A 74 9.11 21.01 -8.90
CA CYS A 74 10.26 21.02 -8.03
C CYS A 74 11.45 21.83 -8.61
N PRO A 75 11.71 23.09 -8.19
CA PRO A 75 12.76 23.91 -8.78
C PRO A 75 14.17 23.31 -8.61
N PRO A 76 14.54 22.74 -7.43
CA PRO A 76 15.85 22.13 -7.24
C PRO A 76 15.98 20.74 -7.86
N GLN A 77 14.92 20.21 -8.51
CA GLN A 77 14.89 18.88 -9.12
C GLN A 77 15.33 17.75 -8.16
N CYS A 78 15.01 17.90 -6.89
CA CYS A 78 15.29 16.86 -5.88
C CYS A 78 14.33 15.68 -5.98
N LEU A 79 13.18 15.85 -6.65
CA LEU A 79 12.26 14.78 -6.97
C LEU A 79 12.48 14.32 -8.42
N ILE A 80 12.70 13.03 -8.59
CA ILE A 80 12.93 12.41 -9.89
C ILE A 80 11.89 11.31 -10.10
N PHE A 81 11.32 11.26 -11.29
CA PHE A 81 10.33 10.26 -11.67
C PHE A 81 10.86 9.39 -12.81
N GLY A 82 10.67 8.07 -12.73
CA GLY A 82 11.10 7.14 -13.75
C GLY A 82 10.84 5.69 -13.38
N LYS A 83 11.34 4.78 -14.18
CA LYS A 83 11.27 3.34 -13.88
C LYS A 83 12.10 3.03 -12.64
N ARG A 84 11.53 2.23 -11.71
CA ARG A 84 12.18 1.90 -10.43
C ARG A 84 13.60 1.36 -10.60
N SER A 85 13.83 0.48 -11.58
CA SER A 85 15.16 -0.08 -11.84
C SER A 85 16.19 1.01 -12.23
N GLN A 86 15.80 1.95 -13.07
CA GLN A 86 16.65 3.07 -13.48
C GLN A 86 16.92 4.05 -12.32
N LEU A 87 15.91 4.26 -11.47
CA LEU A 87 16.06 5.12 -10.29
C LEU A 87 16.97 4.49 -9.24
N LEU A 88 16.92 3.16 -9.05
CA LEU A 88 17.85 2.45 -8.17
C LEU A 88 19.30 2.53 -8.71
N GLU A 89 19.50 2.28 -9.99
CA GLU A 89 20.81 2.45 -10.61
C GLU A 89 21.35 3.87 -10.45
N LEU A 90 20.52 4.88 -10.69
CA LEU A 90 20.87 6.28 -10.46
C LEU A 90 21.23 6.54 -9.00
N ALA A 91 20.48 5.98 -8.06
CA ALA A 91 20.70 6.16 -6.63
C ALA A 91 22.05 5.55 -6.20
N HIS A 92 22.33 4.32 -6.59
CA HIS A 92 23.61 3.66 -6.29
C HIS A 92 24.79 4.37 -6.95
N ASN A 93 24.63 4.84 -8.20
CA ASN A 93 25.66 5.64 -8.87
C ASN A 93 25.95 6.96 -8.12
N ARG A 94 24.92 7.63 -7.59
CA ARG A 94 25.11 8.85 -6.78
C ARG A 94 25.86 8.56 -5.48
N ILE A 95 25.52 7.49 -4.77
CA ILE A 95 26.22 7.08 -3.56
C ILE A 95 27.67 6.75 -3.88
N GLY A 96 27.93 5.98 -4.94
CA GLY A 96 29.29 5.61 -5.33
C GLY A 96 30.15 6.80 -5.77
N ASN A 97 29.57 7.80 -6.42
CA ASN A 97 30.30 8.99 -6.87
C ASN A 97 30.51 10.03 -5.76
N GLU A 98 29.61 10.09 -4.77
CA GLU A 98 29.65 11.07 -3.69
C GLU A 98 29.48 10.38 -2.32
N PRO A 99 30.43 9.49 -1.89
CA PRO A 99 30.27 8.69 -0.67
C PRO A 99 30.29 9.55 0.62
N ASP A 100 30.95 10.69 0.58
CA ASP A 100 30.98 11.62 1.70
C ASP A 100 29.67 12.40 1.88
N ARG A 101 28.81 12.40 0.86
CA ARG A 101 27.58 13.15 0.84
C ARG A 101 26.36 12.31 1.19
N TYR A 102 26.37 11.03 0.85
CA TYR A 102 25.23 10.14 1.01
C TYR A 102 25.55 8.99 1.96
N VAL A 103 24.59 8.64 2.80
CA VAL A 103 24.64 7.38 3.53
C VAL A 103 24.60 6.23 2.51
N ASP A 104 25.41 5.19 2.72
CA ASP A 104 25.46 4.00 1.83
C ASP A 104 24.21 3.14 2.01
N HIS A 105 23.06 3.73 1.72
CA HIS A 105 21.75 3.07 1.81
C HIS A 105 20.71 3.81 0.96
N VAL A 106 19.98 3.08 0.12
CA VAL A 106 18.79 3.58 -0.59
C VAL A 106 17.54 3.14 0.15
N TYR A 107 16.96 4.05 0.91
CA TYR A 107 15.76 3.74 1.67
C TYR A 107 14.55 3.54 0.74
N GLY A 108 13.81 2.46 0.94
CA GLY A 108 12.73 2.02 0.07
C GLY A 108 13.13 0.95 -0.95
N GLU A 109 14.41 0.60 -1.03
CA GLU A 109 14.87 -0.49 -1.90
C GLU A 109 14.40 -1.85 -1.38
N HIS A 110 14.61 -2.11 -0.10
CA HIS A 110 14.32 -3.40 0.52
C HIS A 110 13.25 -3.32 1.62
N GLU A 111 13.04 -2.15 2.21
CA GLU A 111 12.07 -1.94 3.28
C GLU A 111 10.69 -2.38 2.83
N VAL A 112 10.06 -3.19 3.69
CA VAL A 112 8.71 -3.78 3.50
C VAL A 112 8.52 -4.50 2.15
N GLY A 113 9.60 -5.04 1.57
CA GLY A 113 9.59 -5.69 0.26
C GLY A 113 9.79 -4.73 -0.92
N GLY A 114 10.21 -3.51 -0.66
CA GLY A 114 10.44 -2.45 -1.64
C GLY A 114 9.25 -1.52 -1.84
N THR A 115 9.56 -0.24 -1.95
CA THR A 115 8.55 0.83 -2.11
C THR A 115 8.64 1.49 -3.49
N SER A 116 7.60 2.24 -3.86
CA SER A 116 7.60 3.09 -5.06
C SER A 116 8.24 4.46 -4.82
N TRP A 117 8.60 4.76 -3.58
CA TRP A 117 9.36 5.95 -3.19
C TRP A 117 10.72 5.53 -2.68
N LEU A 118 11.76 6.12 -3.26
CA LEU A 118 13.15 5.88 -2.90
C LEU A 118 13.75 7.17 -2.35
N TYR A 119 14.57 7.06 -1.30
CA TYR A 119 15.19 8.22 -0.68
C TYR A 119 16.68 8.05 -0.58
N LEU A 120 17.40 9.14 -0.85
CA LEU A 120 18.80 9.34 -0.54
C LEU A 120 18.93 10.40 0.55
N SER A 121 19.84 10.23 1.49
CA SER A 121 20.07 11.15 2.60
C SER A 121 21.55 11.30 2.89
N SER A 122 21.93 12.46 3.41
CA SER A 122 23.27 12.72 3.94
C SER A 122 23.42 12.33 5.41
N VAL A 123 22.32 11.99 6.09
CA VAL A 123 22.27 11.55 7.48
C VAL A 123 21.47 10.27 7.60
N PRO A 124 21.69 9.46 8.65
CA PRO A 124 20.92 8.23 8.87
C PRO A 124 19.42 8.48 8.85
N PHE A 125 18.67 7.60 8.18
CA PHE A 125 17.22 7.78 7.98
C PHE A 125 16.41 7.83 9.28
N ALA A 126 16.89 7.18 10.34
CA ALA A 126 16.26 7.25 11.66
C ALA A 126 16.32 8.68 12.28
N GLU A 127 17.37 9.45 11.97
CA GLU A 127 17.53 10.82 12.47
C GLU A 127 16.56 11.80 11.81
N ILE A 128 16.12 11.51 10.59
CA ILE A 128 15.11 12.31 9.87
C ILE A 128 13.69 11.78 10.06
N GLY A 129 13.49 10.85 11.01
CA GLY A 129 12.17 10.37 11.39
C GLY A 129 11.60 9.25 10.51
N LEU A 130 12.38 8.67 9.60
CA LEU A 130 11.95 7.49 8.86
C LEU A 130 12.11 6.23 9.73
N PRO A 131 11.10 5.34 9.78
CA PRO A 131 11.16 4.16 10.62
C PRO A 131 12.19 3.14 10.10
N THR A 132 12.88 2.48 11.01
CA THR A 132 13.72 1.32 10.67
C THR A 132 12.82 0.11 10.44
N LEU A 133 12.78 -0.40 9.22
CA LEU A 133 11.86 -1.45 8.78
C LEU A 133 12.64 -2.65 8.26
N GLY A 134 12.05 -3.85 8.47
CA GLY A 134 12.52 -5.08 7.85
C GLY A 134 12.09 -5.20 6.39
N THR A 135 12.50 -6.28 5.75
CA THR A 135 12.17 -6.58 4.34
C THR A 135 10.77 -7.15 4.14
N GLU A 136 10.09 -7.58 5.21
CA GLU A 136 8.76 -8.16 5.11
C GLU A 136 7.67 -7.09 5.19
N ALA A 137 6.66 -7.20 4.32
CA ALA A 137 5.50 -6.31 4.36
C ALA A 137 4.67 -6.56 5.64
N PRO A 138 4.33 -5.52 6.44
CA PRO A 138 3.58 -5.69 7.69
C PRO A 138 2.26 -6.46 7.57
N PRO A 139 1.46 -6.33 6.48
CA PRO A 139 0.21 -7.08 6.34
C PRO A 139 0.37 -8.54 5.93
N ARG A 140 1.59 -9.04 5.68
CA ARG A 140 1.81 -10.39 5.15
C ARG A 140 1.14 -11.49 5.99
N LEU A 141 1.28 -11.43 7.33
CA LEU A 141 0.66 -12.40 8.21
C LEU A 141 -0.86 -12.32 8.18
N THR A 142 -1.40 -11.10 8.31
CA THR A 142 -2.85 -10.89 8.30
C THR A 142 -3.46 -11.19 6.94
N GLU A 143 -2.78 -10.88 5.85
CA GLU A 143 -3.17 -11.24 4.48
C GLU A 143 -3.27 -12.76 4.31
N THR A 144 -2.26 -13.50 4.79
CA THR A 144 -2.27 -14.97 4.74
C THR A 144 -3.43 -15.57 5.54
N ILE A 145 -3.69 -15.02 6.73
CA ILE A 145 -4.83 -15.46 7.57
C ILE A 145 -6.16 -15.13 6.89
N GLN A 146 -6.31 -13.92 6.37
CA GLN A 146 -7.53 -13.47 5.69
C GLN A 146 -7.82 -14.32 4.46
N HIS A 147 -6.85 -14.51 3.58
CA HIS A 147 -7.01 -15.35 2.40
C HIS A 147 -7.28 -16.81 2.79
N GLY A 148 -6.64 -17.31 3.83
CA GLY A 148 -6.90 -18.65 4.37
C GLY A 148 -8.33 -18.78 4.89
N VAL A 149 -8.81 -17.82 5.66
CA VAL A 149 -10.18 -17.80 6.19
C VAL A 149 -11.21 -17.70 5.05
N PHE A 150 -11.08 -16.71 4.17
CA PHE A 150 -12.05 -16.49 3.09
C PHE A 150 -12.05 -17.63 2.06
N LYS A 151 -10.89 -18.16 1.72
CA LYS A 151 -10.78 -19.29 0.80
C LYS A 151 -11.41 -20.58 1.36
N ASN A 152 -11.33 -20.78 2.68
CA ASN A 152 -11.84 -21.97 3.34
C ASN A 152 -13.21 -21.77 4.03
N PHE A 153 -13.80 -20.57 3.94
CA PHE A 153 -15.07 -20.25 4.57
C PHE A 153 -16.28 -20.89 3.86
N VAL A 154 -16.19 -21.03 2.54
CA VAL A 154 -17.28 -21.62 1.72
C VAL A 154 -17.62 -23.05 2.12
N PRO A 155 -16.65 -23.98 2.34
CA PRO A 155 -16.96 -25.34 2.74
C PRO A 155 -17.71 -25.43 4.10
N PRO A 156 -17.31 -24.76 5.18
CA PRO A 156 -18.07 -24.73 6.43
C PRO A 156 -19.47 -24.15 6.25
N LEU A 157 -19.63 -23.07 5.51
CA LEU A 157 -20.94 -22.47 5.23
C LEU A 157 -21.86 -23.44 4.52
N ALA A 158 -21.35 -24.12 3.49
CA ALA A 158 -22.09 -25.14 2.75
C ALA A 158 -22.50 -26.31 3.64
N LEU A 159 -21.60 -26.76 4.53
CA LEU A 159 -21.89 -27.80 5.50
C LEU A 159 -22.99 -27.38 6.48
N PHE A 160 -22.92 -26.17 7.04
CA PHE A 160 -23.97 -25.66 7.92
C PHE A 160 -25.32 -25.51 7.22
N ALA A 161 -25.32 -25.03 5.97
CA ALA A 161 -26.54 -24.93 5.15
C ALA A 161 -27.14 -26.32 4.89
N PHE A 162 -26.31 -27.31 4.56
CA PHE A 162 -26.71 -28.69 4.36
C PHE A 162 -27.31 -29.28 5.64
N LEU A 163 -26.62 -29.20 6.75
CA LEU A 163 -27.09 -29.72 8.05
C LEU A 163 -28.38 -29.03 8.48
N GLY A 164 -28.50 -27.71 8.31
CA GLY A 164 -29.72 -26.96 8.58
C GLY A 164 -30.90 -27.40 7.70
N GLY A 165 -30.64 -27.70 6.44
CA GLY A 165 -31.62 -28.31 5.52
C GLY A 165 -32.09 -29.67 5.96
N VAL A 166 -31.15 -30.55 6.32
CA VAL A 166 -31.45 -31.90 6.86
C VAL A 166 -32.27 -31.80 8.16
N MET A 167 -31.87 -30.96 9.10
CA MET A 167 -32.62 -30.73 10.35
C MET A 167 -34.05 -30.25 10.10
N LYS A 168 -34.25 -29.38 9.08
CA LYS A 168 -35.58 -28.90 8.71
C LYS A 168 -36.46 -30.02 8.15
N LEU A 169 -35.88 -30.93 7.35
CA LEU A 169 -36.59 -32.06 6.77
C LEU A 169 -37.04 -33.09 7.83
N PHE A 170 -36.26 -33.29 8.88
CA PHE A 170 -36.57 -34.22 9.97
C PHE A 170 -37.26 -33.58 11.18
N ARG A 171 -37.68 -32.31 11.08
CA ARG A 171 -38.41 -31.63 12.15
C ARG A 171 -39.82 -32.17 12.17
N PRO A 172 -40.29 -32.81 13.30
CA PRO A 172 -41.69 -33.26 13.43
C PRO A 172 -42.59 -32.05 13.38
N GLU A 173 -43.58 -32.06 12.52
CA GLU A 173 -44.65 -31.10 12.52
C GLU A 173 -45.38 -31.18 13.89
N LYS A 174 -45.50 -30.04 14.59
CA LYS A 174 -46.28 -29.94 15.80
C LYS A 174 -47.68 -29.51 15.45
#